data_392003c5fa0b7a0a56137fc479e1e58f
#
_entry.id   392003c5fa0b7a0a56137fc479e1e58f
#
_cell.length_a   1.000
_cell.length_b   1.000
_cell.length_c   1.000
_cell.angle_alpha   90.00
_cell.angle_beta   90.00
_cell.angle_gamma   90.00
#
_symmetry.space_group_name_H-M   'P 1'
#
loop_
_entity.id
_entity.type
_entity.pdbx_description
1 polymer ?
#
loop_
_entity_poly.entity_id
_entity_poly.type
_entity_poly.pdbx_seq_one_letter_code
_entity_poly.pdbx_strand_id
1 'polypeptide(L)'
;EVVHPLQLLVSQVRHPDAHFMERPPMTVSEEYPEGTKVFFLGVPGFGCPARVIGTAGDQITVEMAFFHDMAKEHAILRKIVQQRAQVKYFTTQEVTAQLRVSSLVLAKLASGVAVYHGNQRMNIGLNLKFEAKGRKVLGYSRRTSQGWEYSERAVRLMQDVLTKFPELRRGLSKRLASGEFYSSEDIFEQNTAQRIKDLRTWIHENGLRDMDIVPLYVDRLERSVISLLESATSIMAQKRAQHGLAVKRQILRGLPRGALL
;
A
#
# COMPACT_ATOMS: atom_id res chain seq x y z
N GLU A 1 27.00 -36.07 1.62
CA GLU A 1 25.70 -35.96 2.30
C GLU A 1 24.94 -34.88 1.57
N VAL A 2 23.76 -35.19 1.01
CA VAL A 2 22.92 -34.25 0.30
C VAL A 2 21.71 -33.98 1.19
N VAL A 3 21.53 -32.70 1.58
CA VAL A 3 20.41 -32.30 2.41
C VAL A 3 19.23 -31.94 1.50
N HIS A 4 18.13 -32.67 1.64
CA HIS A 4 16.89 -32.37 0.95
C HIS A 4 15.89 -31.69 1.89
N PRO A 5 15.09 -30.72 1.40
CA PRO A 5 14.00 -30.15 2.19
C PRO A 5 13.02 -31.24 2.63
N LEU A 6 12.59 -31.22 3.89
CA LEU A 6 11.67 -32.20 4.46
C LEU A 6 10.38 -32.33 3.64
N GLN A 7 9.93 -31.27 3.04
CA GLN A 7 8.73 -31.23 2.18
C GLN A 7 8.81 -32.18 0.97
N LEU A 8 10.00 -32.49 0.47
CA LEU A 8 10.18 -33.44 -0.64
C LEU A 8 10.02 -34.91 -0.21
N LEU A 9 10.06 -35.18 1.10
CA LEU A 9 9.97 -36.53 1.66
C LEU A 9 8.56 -36.85 2.18
N VAL A 10 7.67 -35.88 2.22
CA VAL A 10 6.31 -36.03 2.75
C VAL A 10 5.35 -36.33 1.60
N SER A 11 4.77 -37.51 1.62
CA SER A 11 3.77 -37.93 0.62
C SER A 11 2.39 -37.29 0.83
N GLN A 12 2.10 -36.82 2.04
CA GLN A 12 0.87 -36.11 2.38
C GLN A 12 1.19 -35.01 3.38
N VAL A 13 0.85 -33.76 3.02
CA VAL A 13 0.96 -32.62 3.94
C VAL A 13 -0.25 -32.66 4.88
N ARG A 14 -0.02 -32.97 6.15
CA ARG A 14 -1.04 -32.90 7.21
C ARG A 14 -0.63 -31.83 8.20
N HIS A 15 -1.41 -30.81 8.30
CA HIS A 15 -1.22 -29.74 9.29
C HIS A 15 -2.43 -29.69 10.24
N PRO A 16 -2.23 -29.54 11.57
CA PRO A 16 -3.33 -29.47 12.53
C PRO A 16 -4.18 -28.19 12.36
N ASP A 17 -3.62 -27.13 11.80
CA ASP A 17 -4.34 -25.90 11.50
C ASP A 17 -5.04 -26.03 10.14
N ALA A 18 -6.37 -25.83 10.14
CA ALA A 18 -7.21 -25.89 8.95
C ALA A 18 -6.81 -24.92 7.84
N HIS A 19 -6.11 -23.82 8.16
CA HIS A 19 -5.61 -22.87 7.18
C HIS A 19 -4.47 -23.42 6.31
N PHE A 20 -3.74 -24.42 6.80
CA PHE A 20 -2.64 -25.06 6.10
C PHE A 20 -2.98 -26.47 5.59
N MET A 21 -4.24 -26.88 5.74
CA MET A 21 -4.70 -28.14 5.16
C MET A 21 -4.94 -27.94 3.66
N GLU A 22 -4.37 -28.83 2.85
CA GLU A 22 -4.66 -28.91 1.43
C GLU A 22 -6.12 -29.32 1.25
N ARG A 23 -6.92 -28.44 0.66
CA ARG A 23 -8.33 -28.73 0.37
C ARG A 23 -8.42 -29.43 -0.98
N PRO A 24 -9.25 -30.45 -1.13
CA PRO A 24 -9.51 -31.02 -2.45
C PRO A 24 -10.00 -29.91 -3.40
N PRO A 25 -9.61 -29.96 -4.68
CA PRO A 25 -10.07 -28.96 -5.64
C PRO A 25 -11.61 -28.97 -5.71
N MET A 26 -12.21 -27.81 -5.44
CA MET A 26 -13.65 -27.61 -5.54
C MET A 26 -14.10 -27.76 -6.99
N THR A 27 -15.28 -28.29 -7.19
CA THR A 27 -15.92 -28.27 -8.52
C THR A 27 -16.26 -26.83 -8.91
N VAL A 28 -16.41 -26.56 -10.20
CA VAL A 28 -16.76 -25.20 -10.69
C VAL A 28 -18.12 -24.75 -10.11
N SER A 29 -19.07 -25.66 -9.95
CA SER A 29 -20.37 -25.35 -9.38
C SER A 29 -20.34 -25.02 -7.89
N GLU A 30 -19.38 -25.57 -7.14
CA GLU A 30 -19.18 -25.23 -5.72
C GLU A 30 -18.43 -23.92 -5.56
N GLU A 31 -17.48 -23.62 -6.44
CA GLU A 31 -16.70 -22.38 -6.42
C GLU A 31 -17.50 -21.18 -6.92
N TYR A 32 -18.34 -21.39 -7.96
CA TYR A 32 -19.17 -20.37 -8.58
C TYR A 32 -20.66 -20.79 -8.59
N PRO A 33 -21.36 -20.82 -7.43
CA PRO A 33 -22.78 -21.09 -7.37
C PRO A 33 -23.58 -20.07 -8.21
N GLU A 34 -24.75 -20.47 -8.69
CA GLU A 34 -25.68 -19.56 -9.37
C GLU A 34 -26.02 -18.35 -8.48
N GLY A 35 -26.03 -17.16 -9.09
CA GLY A 35 -26.24 -15.90 -8.40
C GLY A 35 -24.97 -15.23 -7.89
N THR A 36 -23.83 -15.92 -7.87
CA THR A 36 -22.54 -15.33 -7.44
C THR A 36 -22.20 -14.13 -8.30
N LYS A 37 -21.83 -13.04 -7.64
CA LYS A 37 -21.34 -11.82 -8.30
C LYS A 37 -19.85 -11.96 -8.54
N VAL A 38 -19.42 -11.73 -9.78
CA VAL A 38 -18.05 -11.87 -10.24
C VAL A 38 -17.64 -10.70 -11.12
N PHE A 39 -16.35 -10.54 -11.34
CA PHE A 39 -15.84 -9.62 -12.35
C PHE A 39 -15.32 -10.41 -13.54
N PHE A 40 -15.70 -9.98 -14.74
CA PHE A 40 -15.21 -10.59 -15.98
C PHE A 40 -13.81 -10.08 -16.33
N LEU A 41 -12.87 -10.98 -16.59
CA LEU A 41 -11.48 -10.63 -16.89
C LEU A 41 -11.13 -10.74 -18.37
N GLY A 42 -12.08 -11.10 -19.23
CA GLY A 42 -11.88 -11.24 -20.65
C GLY A 42 -12.15 -9.97 -21.46
N VAL A 43 -11.94 -10.08 -22.78
CA VAL A 43 -12.19 -8.99 -23.74
C VAL A 43 -13.40 -9.36 -24.61
N PRO A 44 -14.27 -8.40 -24.94
CA PRO A 44 -14.38 -7.03 -24.45
C PRO A 44 -15.13 -7.00 -23.11
N GLY A 45 -14.73 -6.18 -22.17
CA GLY A 45 -15.47 -6.01 -20.92
C GLY A 45 -14.69 -6.37 -19.67
N PHE A 46 -13.36 -6.34 -19.75
CA PHE A 46 -12.48 -6.55 -18.59
C PHE A 46 -12.90 -5.68 -17.41
N GLY A 47 -13.09 -6.30 -16.25
CA GLY A 47 -13.50 -5.62 -15.02
C GLY A 47 -14.99 -5.30 -14.92
N CYS A 48 -15.82 -5.81 -15.85
CA CYS A 48 -17.26 -5.65 -15.76
C CYS A 48 -17.86 -6.55 -14.70
N PRO A 49 -18.81 -6.06 -13.90
CA PRO A 49 -19.56 -6.89 -12.98
C PRO A 49 -20.46 -7.85 -13.78
N ALA A 50 -20.44 -9.10 -13.35
CA ALA A 50 -21.26 -10.16 -13.93
C ALA A 50 -21.90 -10.98 -12.81
N ARG A 51 -22.90 -11.77 -13.16
CA ARG A 51 -23.55 -12.72 -12.26
C ARG A 51 -23.52 -14.10 -12.90
N VAL A 52 -23.13 -15.08 -12.16
CA VAL A 52 -23.20 -16.49 -12.58
C VAL A 52 -24.66 -16.90 -12.73
N ILE A 53 -25.03 -17.42 -13.89
CA ILE A 53 -26.39 -17.92 -14.19
C ILE A 53 -26.42 -19.42 -14.45
N GLY A 54 -25.29 -20.08 -14.47
CA GLY A 54 -25.17 -21.52 -14.57
C GLY A 54 -23.76 -22.00 -14.80
N THR A 55 -23.52 -23.28 -14.50
CA THR A 55 -22.28 -23.98 -14.71
C THR A 55 -22.52 -25.29 -15.46
N ALA A 56 -21.62 -25.70 -16.35
CA ALA A 56 -21.68 -26.97 -17.08
C ALA A 56 -20.28 -27.57 -17.19
N GLY A 57 -19.98 -28.59 -16.38
CA GLY A 57 -18.62 -29.14 -16.25
C GLY A 57 -17.65 -28.05 -15.76
N ASP A 58 -16.57 -27.80 -16.51
CA ASP A 58 -15.59 -26.75 -16.20
C ASP A 58 -15.91 -25.40 -16.81
N GLN A 59 -17.09 -25.24 -17.38
CA GLN A 59 -17.52 -24.00 -18.03
C GLN A 59 -18.55 -23.25 -17.20
N ILE A 60 -18.44 -21.93 -17.22
CA ILE A 60 -19.30 -21.01 -16.47
C ILE A 60 -20.07 -20.16 -17.46
N THR A 61 -21.36 -19.95 -17.19
CA THR A 61 -22.21 -19.02 -17.92
C THR A 61 -22.53 -17.84 -17.01
N VAL A 62 -22.28 -16.63 -17.51
CA VAL A 62 -22.53 -15.40 -16.74
C VAL A 62 -23.43 -14.44 -17.51
N GLU A 63 -24.23 -13.70 -16.77
CA GLU A 63 -24.94 -12.52 -17.25
C GLU A 63 -24.11 -11.29 -16.89
N MET A 64 -23.65 -10.55 -17.91
CA MET A 64 -22.82 -9.34 -17.74
C MET A 64 -23.61 -8.10 -18.13
N ALA A 65 -23.50 -7.05 -17.33
CA ALA A 65 -24.01 -5.74 -17.65
C ALA A 65 -23.04 -5.01 -18.60
N PHE A 66 -23.47 -4.73 -19.81
CA PHE A 66 -22.68 -4.02 -20.82
C PHE A 66 -23.34 -2.69 -21.17
N PHE A 67 -22.56 -1.60 -21.26
CA PHE A 67 -23.03 -0.30 -21.69
C PHE A 67 -22.09 0.34 -22.72
N HIS A 68 -22.62 1.15 -23.60
CA HIS A 68 -21.94 1.60 -24.83
C HIS A 68 -20.66 2.41 -24.57
N ASP A 69 -20.62 3.21 -23.48
CA ASP A 69 -19.49 4.10 -23.18
C ASP A 69 -18.46 3.52 -22.19
N MET A 70 -18.52 2.22 -21.96
CA MET A 70 -17.66 1.53 -20.98
C MET A 70 -16.16 1.74 -21.24
N ALA A 71 -15.75 1.70 -22.52
CA ALA A 71 -14.36 1.92 -22.90
C ALA A 71 -13.87 3.34 -22.52
N LYS A 72 -14.74 4.34 -22.68
CA LYS A 72 -14.44 5.74 -22.29
C LYS A 72 -14.34 5.89 -20.78
N GLU A 73 -15.27 5.28 -20.02
CA GLU A 73 -15.24 5.30 -18.57
C GLU A 73 -13.98 4.60 -18.03
N HIS A 74 -13.63 3.44 -18.57
CA HIS A 74 -12.38 2.75 -18.23
C HIS A 74 -11.15 3.59 -18.57
N ALA A 75 -11.13 4.31 -19.67
CA ALA A 75 -10.02 5.21 -20.01
C ALA A 75 -9.86 6.35 -18.99
N ILE A 76 -10.97 6.90 -18.49
CA ILE A 76 -10.95 7.93 -17.43
C ILE A 76 -10.41 7.36 -16.13
N LEU A 77 -10.92 6.20 -15.69
CA LEU A 77 -10.44 5.54 -14.46
C LEU A 77 -8.97 5.17 -14.57
N ARG A 78 -8.55 4.62 -15.72
CA ARG A 78 -7.13 4.32 -15.99
C ARG A 78 -6.26 5.58 -15.90
N LYS A 79 -6.71 6.70 -16.47
CA LYS A 79 -6.00 7.97 -16.42
C LYS A 79 -5.83 8.47 -14.97
N ILE A 80 -6.85 8.33 -14.12
CA ILE A 80 -6.77 8.67 -12.70
C ILE A 80 -5.68 7.83 -12.01
N VAL A 81 -5.68 6.52 -12.24
CA VAL A 81 -4.67 5.61 -11.67
C VAL A 81 -3.28 5.97 -12.19
N GLN A 82 -3.11 6.16 -13.50
CA GLN A 82 -1.81 6.48 -14.11
C GLN A 82 -1.24 7.80 -13.62
N GLN A 83 -2.06 8.85 -13.53
CA GLN A 83 -1.61 10.16 -13.02
C GLN A 83 -1.11 10.08 -11.58
N ARG A 84 -1.70 9.19 -10.76
CA ARG A 84 -1.27 8.98 -9.37
C ARG A 84 -0.16 7.96 -9.24
N ALA A 85 -0.03 7.02 -10.17
CA ALA A 85 1.09 6.08 -10.21
C ALA A 85 2.41 6.74 -10.64
N GLN A 86 2.36 7.92 -11.29
CA GLN A 86 3.55 8.71 -11.66
C GLN A 86 4.16 9.49 -10.48
N VAL A 87 4.12 8.94 -9.27
CA VAL A 87 4.81 9.52 -8.14
C VAL A 87 6.31 9.42 -8.38
N LYS A 88 6.98 10.58 -8.44
CA LYS A 88 8.44 10.62 -8.55
C LYS A 88 9.05 10.17 -7.22
N TYR A 89 9.96 9.20 -7.31
CA TYR A 89 10.73 8.73 -6.18
C TYR A 89 12.19 9.14 -6.35
N PHE A 90 12.83 9.47 -5.25
CA PHE A 90 14.22 9.88 -5.15
C PHE A 90 14.99 8.86 -4.34
N THR A 91 16.19 8.58 -4.78
CA THR A 91 17.14 7.71 -4.07
C THR A 91 17.57 8.35 -2.75
N THR A 92 18.06 7.53 -1.82
CA THR A 92 18.63 8.01 -0.55
C THR A 92 19.70 9.08 -0.80
N GLN A 93 20.52 8.92 -1.83
CA GLN A 93 21.59 9.86 -2.18
C GLN A 93 21.05 11.21 -2.65
N GLU A 94 20.04 11.21 -3.54
CA GLU A 94 19.38 12.43 -4.00
C GLU A 94 18.70 13.18 -2.84
N VAL A 95 18.03 12.46 -1.96
CA VAL A 95 17.34 13.05 -0.79
C VAL A 95 18.36 13.65 0.19
N THR A 96 19.46 12.98 0.47
CA THR A 96 20.51 13.55 1.34
C THR A 96 21.10 14.82 0.77
N ALA A 97 21.32 14.88 -0.54
CA ALA A 97 21.81 16.08 -1.22
C ALA A 97 20.78 17.23 -1.16
N GLN A 98 19.51 16.94 -1.45
CA GLN A 98 18.43 17.95 -1.39
C GLN A 98 18.23 18.54 0.01
N LEU A 99 18.20 17.67 1.03
CA LEU A 99 17.97 18.07 2.43
C LEU A 99 19.23 18.59 3.11
N ARG A 100 20.40 18.44 2.48
CA ARG A 100 21.72 18.77 3.04
C ARG A 100 21.94 18.10 4.41
N VAL A 101 21.69 16.80 4.46
CA VAL A 101 21.90 15.97 5.66
C VAL A 101 22.76 14.75 5.32
N SER A 102 23.39 14.16 6.35
CA SER A 102 24.10 12.89 6.17
C SER A 102 23.12 11.73 5.97
N SER A 103 23.60 10.64 5.36
CA SER A 103 22.82 9.40 5.22
C SER A 103 22.38 8.84 6.57
N LEU A 104 23.17 9.03 7.63
CA LEU A 104 22.82 8.64 8.99
C LEU A 104 21.61 9.43 9.51
N VAL A 105 21.59 10.74 9.35
CA VAL A 105 20.48 11.61 9.75
C VAL A 105 19.21 11.23 8.98
N LEU A 106 19.32 11.05 7.66
CA LEU A 106 18.19 10.63 6.85
C LEU A 106 17.66 9.26 7.26
N ALA A 107 18.54 8.29 7.50
CA ALA A 107 18.15 6.95 7.93
C ALA A 107 17.36 6.96 9.24
N LYS A 108 17.80 7.77 10.20
CA LYS A 108 17.12 7.94 11.49
C LYS A 108 15.82 8.71 11.34
N LEU A 109 15.84 9.84 10.64
CA LEU A 109 14.64 10.66 10.42
C LEU A 109 13.52 9.88 9.74
N ALA A 110 13.85 9.10 8.71
CA ALA A 110 12.90 8.29 7.97
C ALA A 110 12.40 7.06 8.75
N SER A 111 13.11 6.62 9.77
CA SER A 111 12.74 5.48 10.62
C SER A 111 12.06 5.95 11.92
N GLY A 112 11.88 5.05 12.84
CA GLY A 112 11.55 5.37 14.23
C GLY A 112 12.83 5.65 15.03
N VAL A 113 12.85 6.76 15.72
CA VAL A 113 13.93 7.11 16.68
C VAL A 113 13.35 7.21 18.07
N ALA A 114 13.81 6.30 18.94
CA ALA A 114 13.43 6.35 20.34
C ALA A 114 14.30 7.37 21.10
N VAL A 115 13.62 8.29 21.77
CA VAL A 115 14.23 9.31 22.63
C VAL A 115 13.61 9.22 24.01
N TYR A 116 14.42 9.35 25.05
CA TYR A 116 13.96 9.38 26.43
C TYR A 116 13.90 10.82 26.95
N HIS A 117 12.78 11.19 27.54
CA HIS A 117 12.62 12.42 28.30
C HIS A 117 12.21 12.04 29.73
N GLY A 118 13.15 12.15 30.68
CA GLY A 118 13.00 11.51 31.99
C GLY A 118 12.77 9.99 31.80
N ASN A 119 11.72 9.47 32.40
CA ASN A 119 11.35 8.04 32.30
C ASN A 119 10.44 7.70 31.13
N GLN A 120 10.09 8.68 30.28
CA GLN A 120 9.20 8.44 29.16
C GLN A 120 9.96 8.21 27.86
N ARG A 121 9.69 7.07 27.24
CA ARG A 121 10.18 6.75 25.88
C ARG A 121 9.23 7.31 24.83
N MET A 122 9.78 8.06 23.88
CA MET A 122 9.03 8.67 22.80
C MET A 122 9.69 8.37 21.46
N ASN A 123 8.89 8.30 20.40
CA ASN A 123 9.39 8.22 19.04
C ASN A 123 9.32 9.60 18.39
N ILE A 124 10.43 10.07 17.85
CA ILE A 124 10.57 11.35 17.14
C ILE A 124 10.88 11.18 15.65
N GLY A 125 11.04 9.96 15.18
CA GLY A 125 11.21 9.67 13.75
C GLY A 125 9.88 9.70 13.01
N LEU A 126 9.94 9.89 11.70
CA LEU A 126 8.76 10.03 10.84
C LEU A 126 8.09 8.70 10.49
N ASN A 127 8.72 7.57 10.80
CA ASN A 127 8.20 6.22 10.52
C ASN A 127 7.82 5.99 9.05
N LEU A 128 8.59 6.52 8.11
CA LEU A 128 8.36 6.34 6.68
C LEU A 128 8.90 5.01 6.14
N LYS A 129 9.76 4.33 6.90
CA LYS A 129 10.27 2.99 6.60
C LYS A 129 10.40 2.13 7.84
N PHE A 130 10.23 0.84 7.68
CA PHE A 130 10.35 -0.16 8.74
C PHE A 130 11.23 -1.32 8.24
N GLU A 131 12.53 -1.09 8.17
CA GLU A 131 13.47 -2.03 7.55
C GLU A 131 13.47 -3.39 8.24
N ALA A 132 13.61 -3.43 9.57
CA ALA A 132 13.59 -4.66 10.34
C ALA A 132 12.28 -5.46 10.25
N LYS A 133 11.17 -4.79 9.92
CA LYS A 133 9.85 -5.42 9.77
C LYS A 133 9.48 -5.72 8.31
N GLY A 134 10.35 -5.41 7.35
CA GLY A 134 10.06 -5.57 5.93
C GLY A 134 8.82 -4.81 5.47
N ARG A 135 8.59 -3.56 5.98
CA ARG A 135 7.41 -2.76 5.66
C ARG A 135 7.77 -1.39 5.10
N LYS A 136 6.93 -0.90 4.20
CA LYS A 136 6.98 0.44 3.59
C LYS A 136 5.72 1.24 3.95
N VAL A 137 5.79 2.55 3.77
CA VAL A 137 4.62 3.43 3.85
C VAL A 137 4.15 3.76 2.44
N LEU A 138 2.91 3.43 2.15
CA LEU A 138 2.32 3.57 0.83
C LEU A 138 2.29 5.04 0.39
N GLY A 139 2.80 5.33 -0.82
CA GLY A 139 2.89 6.69 -1.36
C GLY A 139 4.02 7.55 -0.78
N TYR A 140 4.80 7.06 0.20
CA TYR A 140 5.92 7.79 0.80
C TYR A 140 7.27 7.12 0.59
N SER A 141 7.34 5.79 0.70
CA SER A 141 8.60 5.06 0.56
C SER A 141 8.42 3.77 -0.22
N ARG A 142 9.49 3.33 -0.88
CA ARG A 142 9.59 2.01 -1.49
C ARG A 142 11.00 1.46 -1.37
N ARG A 143 11.13 0.15 -1.49
CA ARG A 143 12.42 -0.54 -1.51
C ARG A 143 12.68 -1.07 -2.91
N THR A 144 13.84 -0.74 -3.47
CA THR A 144 14.34 -1.27 -4.74
C THR A 144 15.60 -2.10 -4.52
N SER A 145 16.14 -2.70 -5.56
CA SER A 145 17.44 -3.38 -5.51
C SER A 145 18.60 -2.45 -5.12
N GLN A 146 18.45 -1.15 -5.39
CA GLN A 146 19.44 -0.12 -5.04
C GLN A 146 19.25 0.48 -3.63
N GLY A 147 18.21 0.11 -2.91
CA GLY A 147 17.95 0.60 -1.56
C GLY A 147 16.59 1.24 -1.38
N TRP A 148 16.49 2.12 -0.39
CA TRP A 148 15.28 2.88 -0.10
C TRP A 148 15.18 4.10 -0.99
N GLU A 149 13.97 4.33 -1.50
CA GLU A 149 13.60 5.51 -2.26
C GLU A 149 12.40 6.18 -1.59
N TYR A 150 12.32 7.50 -1.71
CA TYR A 150 11.32 8.33 -1.05
C TYR A 150 10.58 9.17 -2.09
N SER A 151 9.27 9.25 -1.97
CA SER A 151 8.46 10.08 -2.85
C SER A 151 8.70 11.56 -2.59
N GLU A 152 8.32 12.42 -3.55
CA GLU A 152 8.36 13.86 -3.39
C GLU A 152 7.60 14.33 -2.12
N ARG A 153 6.47 13.67 -1.78
CA ARG A 153 5.73 13.94 -0.53
C ARG A 153 6.56 13.65 0.71
N ALA A 154 7.28 12.54 0.71
CA ALA A 154 8.16 12.17 1.81
C ALA A 154 9.31 13.18 1.96
N VAL A 155 9.89 13.59 0.84
CA VAL A 155 10.99 14.59 0.84
C VAL A 155 10.52 15.94 1.37
N ARG A 156 9.35 16.42 0.92
CA ARG A 156 8.75 17.65 1.45
C ARG A 156 8.50 17.57 2.95
N LEU A 157 7.90 16.45 3.42
CA LEU A 157 7.65 16.23 4.84
C LEU A 157 8.94 16.25 5.68
N MET A 158 10.00 15.61 5.18
CA MET A 158 11.32 15.64 5.81
C MET A 158 11.92 17.06 5.81
N GLN A 159 11.74 17.83 4.74
CA GLN A 159 12.18 19.21 4.66
C GLN A 159 11.45 20.10 5.65
N ASP A 160 10.13 19.95 5.75
CA ASP A 160 9.29 20.75 6.64
C ASP A 160 9.65 20.52 8.10
N VAL A 161 9.83 19.27 8.52
CA VAL A 161 10.26 18.97 9.89
C VAL A 161 11.66 19.50 10.19
N LEU A 162 12.60 19.39 9.25
CA LEU A 162 13.96 19.92 9.41
C LEU A 162 14.04 21.45 9.37
N THR A 163 13.05 22.11 8.77
CA THR A 163 12.91 23.56 8.77
C THR A 163 12.32 24.05 10.10
N LYS A 164 11.28 23.36 10.58
CA LYS A 164 10.62 23.70 11.86
C LYS A 164 11.46 23.31 13.10
N PHE A 165 12.25 22.23 12.97
CA PHE A 165 13.10 21.69 14.03
C PHE A 165 14.53 21.47 13.52
N PRO A 166 15.29 22.54 13.28
CA PRO A 166 16.64 22.47 12.70
C PRO A 166 17.63 21.70 13.62
N GLU A 167 17.34 21.64 14.92
CA GLU A 167 18.15 20.90 15.93
C GLU A 167 18.24 19.41 15.59
N LEU A 168 17.23 18.83 14.92
CA LEU A 168 17.23 17.43 14.49
C LEU A 168 18.43 17.10 13.59
N ARG A 169 18.93 18.04 12.80
CA ARG A 169 20.10 17.82 11.93
C ARG A 169 21.33 17.45 12.77
N ARG A 170 21.58 18.19 13.84
CA ARG A 170 22.72 17.97 14.72
C ARG A 170 22.46 16.81 15.69
N GLY A 171 21.32 16.81 16.35
CA GLY A 171 20.97 15.78 17.33
C GLY A 171 20.99 14.37 16.73
N LEU A 172 20.40 14.17 15.55
CA LEU A 172 20.39 12.86 14.87
C LEU A 172 21.74 12.49 14.24
N SER A 173 22.67 13.43 14.08
CA SER A 173 24.03 13.11 13.57
C SER A 173 24.89 12.39 14.59
N LYS A 174 24.57 12.50 15.89
CA LYS A 174 25.24 11.83 16.96
C LYS A 174 25.18 10.30 16.80
N ARG A 175 26.32 9.63 16.84
CA ARG A 175 26.36 8.17 16.88
C ARG A 175 26.31 7.73 18.33
N LEU A 176 25.40 6.82 18.62
CA LEU A 176 25.30 6.18 19.92
C LEU A 176 26.11 4.88 19.93
N ALA A 177 26.67 4.53 21.06
CA ALA A 177 27.24 3.20 21.27
C ALA A 177 26.15 2.13 21.31
N SER A 178 26.56 0.87 21.21
CA SER A 178 25.59 -0.24 21.26
C SER A 178 24.92 -0.28 22.63
N GLY A 179 23.58 -0.23 22.63
CA GLY A 179 22.79 -0.22 23.87
C GLY A 179 22.46 1.17 24.43
N GLU A 180 23.01 2.24 23.86
CA GLU A 180 22.67 3.61 24.25
C GLU A 180 21.39 4.10 23.55
N PHE A 181 20.70 5.02 24.23
CA PHE A 181 19.50 5.66 23.74
C PHE A 181 19.70 7.18 23.73
N TYR A 182 19.03 7.85 22.81
CA TYR A 182 18.98 9.31 22.81
C TYR A 182 18.22 9.81 24.05
N SER A 183 18.81 10.78 24.73
CA SER A 183 18.05 11.65 25.62
C SER A 183 17.45 12.82 24.84
N SER A 184 16.44 13.42 25.39
CA SER A 184 15.84 14.63 24.79
C SER A 184 16.83 15.78 24.67
N GLU A 185 17.76 15.87 25.59
CA GLU A 185 18.85 16.87 25.66
C GLU A 185 19.90 16.65 24.57
N ASP A 186 20.05 15.41 24.07
CA ASP A 186 20.91 15.12 22.91
C ASP A 186 20.38 15.75 21.62
N ILE A 187 19.08 15.94 21.55
CA ILE A 187 18.39 16.48 20.36
C ILE A 187 18.15 17.98 20.51
N PHE A 188 17.61 18.40 21.66
CA PHE A 188 17.21 19.78 21.92
C PHE A 188 18.00 20.34 23.11
N GLU A 189 18.76 21.40 22.88
CA GLU A 189 19.60 22.00 23.93
C GLU A 189 18.83 22.92 24.88
N GLN A 190 17.74 23.53 24.37
CA GLN A 190 16.95 24.51 25.14
C GLN A 190 15.46 24.17 25.03
N ASN A 191 14.72 24.46 26.07
CA ASN A 191 13.27 24.25 26.14
C ASN A 191 12.84 22.83 25.72
N THR A 192 13.63 21.83 26.06
CA THR A 192 13.54 20.45 25.61
C THR A 192 12.14 19.86 25.72
N ALA A 193 11.47 20.03 26.88
CA ALA A 193 10.12 19.52 27.10
C ALA A 193 9.09 20.13 26.13
N GLN A 194 9.18 21.46 25.89
CA GLN A 194 8.28 22.14 24.96
C GLN A 194 8.58 21.73 23.53
N ARG A 195 9.85 21.70 23.13
CA ARG A 195 10.27 21.31 21.75
C ARG A 195 9.83 19.90 21.39
N ILE A 196 9.93 18.95 22.32
CA ILE A 196 9.44 17.59 22.09
C ILE A 196 7.92 17.57 21.96
N LYS A 197 7.21 18.32 22.79
CA LYS A 197 5.75 18.43 22.69
C LYS A 197 5.34 19.02 21.34
N ASP A 198 6.01 20.07 20.89
CA ASP A 198 5.76 20.72 19.60
C ASP A 198 6.02 19.76 18.43
N LEU A 199 7.12 19.00 18.48
CA LEU A 199 7.43 18.00 17.47
C LEU A 199 6.38 16.88 17.43
N ARG A 200 5.92 16.39 18.57
CA ARG A 200 4.85 15.38 18.63
C ARG A 200 3.52 15.89 18.10
N THR A 201 3.18 17.14 18.42
CA THR A 201 1.99 17.81 17.89
C THR A 201 2.10 17.93 16.37
N TRP A 202 3.25 18.37 15.86
CA TRP A 202 3.51 18.45 14.43
C TRP A 202 3.39 17.09 13.72
N ILE A 203 3.97 16.02 14.31
CA ILE A 203 3.85 14.65 13.80
C ILE A 203 2.37 14.22 13.71
N HIS A 204 1.57 14.56 14.70
CA HIS A 204 0.15 14.24 14.74
C HIS A 204 -0.63 15.06 13.69
N GLU A 205 -0.43 16.37 13.62
CA GLU A 205 -1.10 17.27 12.68
C GLU A 205 -0.81 16.92 11.21
N ASN A 206 0.37 16.38 10.92
CA ASN A 206 0.73 15.92 9.59
C ASN A 206 0.28 14.49 9.26
N GLY A 207 -0.52 13.87 10.11
CA GLY A 207 -1.15 12.57 9.86
C GLY A 207 -0.16 11.39 9.77
N LEU A 208 1.05 11.51 10.35
CA LEU A 208 2.05 10.46 10.24
C LEU A 208 1.65 9.16 10.96
N ARG A 209 0.69 9.23 11.87
CA ARG A 209 0.18 8.06 12.59
C ARG A 209 -0.83 7.25 11.78
N ASP A 210 -1.49 7.91 10.83
CA ASP A 210 -2.59 7.33 10.04
C ASP A 210 -2.14 6.86 8.66
N MET A 211 -0.82 6.80 8.43
CA MET A 211 -0.25 6.36 7.17
C MET A 211 -0.43 4.85 6.95
N ASP A 212 -0.73 4.45 5.72
CA ASP A 212 -0.87 3.04 5.33
C ASP A 212 0.48 2.33 5.31
N ILE A 213 0.73 1.51 6.34
CA ILE A 213 1.93 0.69 6.47
C ILE A 213 1.64 -0.69 5.87
N VAL A 214 2.39 -1.05 4.82
CA VAL A 214 2.20 -2.30 4.07
C VAL A 214 3.51 -3.09 3.96
N PRO A 215 3.46 -4.43 3.76
CA PRO A 215 4.65 -5.21 3.43
C PRO A 215 5.32 -4.71 2.16
N LEU A 216 6.65 -4.91 2.02
CA LEU A 216 7.43 -4.40 0.90
C LEU A 216 6.93 -4.88 -0.47
N TYR A 217 6.46 -6.12 -0.54
CA TYR A 217 5.98 -6.76 -1.77
C TYR A 217 4.55 -6.35 -2.15
N VAL A 218 3.82 -5.67 -1.26
CA VAL A 218 2.44 -5.25 -1.55
C VAL A 218 2.46 -3.99 -2.40
N ASP A 219 1.78 -4.07 -3.55
CA ASP A 219 1.54 -2.96 -4.44
C ASP A 219 0.03 -2.75 -4.58
N ARG A 220 -0.50 -1.79 -3.84
CA ARG A 220 -1.91 -1.41 -3.87
C ARG A 220 -2.08 0.09 -3.97
N LEU A 221 -3.25 0.51 -4.41
CA LEU A 221 -3.60 1.93 -4.50
C LEU A 221 -3.70 2.57 -3.11
N GLU A 222 -3.27 3.81 -3.00
CA GLU A 222 -3.50 4.63 -1.81
C GLU A 222 -5.00 4.87 -1.60
N ARG A 223 -5.43 5.06 -0.36
CA ARG A 223 -6.83 5.37 0.00
C ARG A 223 -7.35 6.61 -0.75
N SER A 224 -6.50 7.63 -0.90
CA SER A 224 -6.84 8.85 -1.65
C SER A 224 -7.19 8.55 -3.11
N VAL A 225 -6.48 7.60 -3.74
CA VAL A 225 -6.75 7.18 -5.12
C VAL A 225 -8.03 6.35 -5.19
N ILE A 226 -8.24 5.46 -4.22
CA ILE A 226 -9.47 4.66 -4.12
C ILE A 226 -10.69 5.59 -3.99
N SER A 227 -10.65 6.58 -3.10
CA SER A 227 -11.73 7.54 -2.91
C SER A 227 -12.02 8.38 -4.17
N LEU A 228 -10.98 8.74 -4.94
CA LEU A 228 -11.17 9.39 -6.24
C LEU A 228 -11.84 8.48 -7.27
N LEU A 229 -11.46 7.21 -7.29
CA LEU A 229 -12.08 6.21 -8.18
C LEU A 229 -13.54 5.97 -7.80
N GLU A 230 -13.84 5.87 -6.52
CA GLU A 230 -15.22 5.75 -6.01
C GLU A 230 -16.07 6.97 -6.39
N SER A 231 -15.54 8.17 -6.20
CA SER A 231 -16.22 9.41 -6.58
C SER A 231 -16.46 9.48 -8.09
N ALA A 232 -15.45 9.16 -8.90
CA ALA A 232 -15.58 9.13 -10.36
C ALA A 232 -16.61 8.10 -10.83
N THR A 233 -16.60 6.89 -10.23
CA THR A 233 -17.57 5.83 -10.55
C THR A 233 -18.99 6.23 -10.18
N SER A 234 -19.18 6.88 -9.04
CA SER A 234 -20.48 7.38 -8.58
C SER A 234 -21.05 8.43 -9.55
N ILE A 235 -20.21 9.39 -9.97
CA ILE A 235 -20.59 10.41 -10.94
C ILE A 235 -20.98 9.77 -12.29
N MET A 236 -20.22 8.79 -12.76
CA MET A 236 -20.52 8.05 -13.98
C MET A 236 -21.84 7.29 -13.87
N ALA A 237 -22.10 6.63 -12.73
CA ALA A 237 -23.35 5.94 -12.47
C ALA A 237 -24.55 6.88 -12.47
N GLN A 238 -24.43 8.05 -11.83
CA GLN A 238 -25.47 9.08 -11.85
C GLN A 238 -25.76 9.59 -13.26
N LYS A 239 -24.74 9.90 -14.05
CA LYS A 239 -24.89 10.31 -15.45
C LYS A 239 -25.62 9.25 -16.29
N ARG A 240 -25.27 7.97 -16.12
CA ARG A 240 -25.97 6.86 -16.80
C ARG A 240 -27.45 6.82 -16.43
N ALA A 241 -27.77 6.96 -15.15
CA ALA A 241 -29.15 6.97 -14.67
C ALA A 241 -29.97 8.14 -15.26
N GLN A 242 -29.37 9.34 -15.31
CA GLN A 242 -30.01 10.54 -15.84
C GLN A 242 -30.25 10.48 -17.36
N HIS A 243 -29.37 9.85 -18.12
CA HIS A 243 -29.47 9.78 -19.57
C HIS A 243 -30.25 8.56 -20.07
N GLY A 244 -30.82 7.74 -19.18
CA GLY A 244 -31.59 6.56 -19.56
C GLY A 244 -30.79 5.56 -20.41
N LEU A 245 -29.47 5.52 -20.27
CA LEU A 245 -28.62 4.63 -21.03
C LEU A 245 -28.99 3.18 -20.74
N ALA A 246 -29.57 2.51 -21.70
CA ALA A 246 -29.98 1.11 -21.60
C ALA A 246 -28.74 0.24 -21.35
N VAL A 247 -28.70 -0.34 -20.14
CA VAL A 247 -27.73 -1.40 -19.83
C VAL A 247 -28.12 -2.63 -20.63
N LYS A 248 -27.34 -2.96 -21.64
CA LYS A 248 -27.54 -4.21 -22.38
C LYS A 248 -27.03 -5.36 -21.52
N ARG A 249 -27.91 -6.32 -21.23
CA ARG A 249 -27.50 -7.57 -20.59
C ARG A 249 -26.97 -8.50 -21.69
N GLN A 250 -25.77 -8.98 -21.50
CA GLN A 250 -25.13 -9.93 -22.41
C GLN A 250 -24.82 -11.23 -21.63
N ILE A 251 -25.24 -12.35 -22.21
CA ILE A 251 -24.94 -13.67 -21.68
C ILE A 251 -23.68 -14.18 -22.37
N LEU A 252 -22.65 -14.44 -21.57
CA LEU A 252 -21.42 -15.09 -22.00
C LEU A 252 -21.43 -16.54 -21.53
N ARG A 253 -21.22 -17.47 -22.47
CA ARG A 253 -21.24 -18.92 -22.21
C ARG A 253 -19.86 -19.50 -22.40
N GLY A 254 -19.59 -20.63 -21.73
CA GLY A 254 -18.37 -21.40 -21.94
C GLY A 254 -17.10 -20.72 -21.41
N LEU A 255 -17.21 -19.94 -20.36
CA LEU A 255 -16.06 -19.27 -19.75
C LEU A 255 -15.27 -20.23 -18.87
N PRO A 256 -13.93 -20.27 -19.00
CA PRO A 256 -13.08 -21.01 -18.07
C PRO A 256 -12.97 -20.29 -16.70
N ARG A 257 -12.57 -21.00 -15.65
CA ARG A 257 -12.37 -20.45 -14.28
C ARG A 257 -11.55 -19.16 -14.29
N GLY A 258 -10.44 -19.13 -15.02
CA GLY A 258 -9.55 -17.95 -15.09
C GLY A 258 -10.13 -16.72 -15.79
N ALA A 259 -11.34 -16.78 -16.34
CA ALA A 259 -12.02 -15.62 -16.91
C ALA A 259 -12.82 -14.80 -15.89
N LEU A 260 -12.86 -15.22 -14.64
CA LEU A 260 -13.67 -14.61 -13.56
C LEU A 260 -12.83 -14.38 -12.31
N LEU A 261 -13.18 -13.32 -11.57
CA LEU A 261 -12.63 -12.97 -10.27
C LEU A 261 -13.77 -12.78 -9.26
#